data_fb5f7f4459b3dbccdc90fafcad2eeb07
#
_entry.id   fb5f7f4459b3dbccdc90fafcad2eeb07
#
_cell.length_a   1.000
_cell.length_b   1.000
_cell.length_c   1.000
_cell.angle_alpha   90.00
_cell.angle_beta   90.00
_cell.angle_gamma   90.00
#
_symmetry.space_group_name_H-M   'P 1'
#
loop_
_entity.id
_entity.type
_entity.pdbx_description
1 polymer ?
#
loop_
_entity_poly.entity_id
_entity_poly.type
_entity_poly.pdbx_seq_one_letter_code
_entity_poly.pdbx_strand_id
1 'polypeptide(L)'
;MNTPNAREMAESLTDLPHILINTHADQDHISGNGAFEEFYMSPAEEENYRQNGGKGRILPLKEGDVIDLGDRPLLIIDIPGHTPGSLAILDENYKVLISGDTVSDSNIFMFGRFRNIDRYIESMRHLAEYDGRYDEVYAMHGSIPVKPDIREKLIEGATQIKYGAATGTKVDMFGNSVLLYKFPYAGFLCEDAK
;
A
#
# COMPACT_ATOMS: atom_id res chain seq x y z
N MET A 1 3.56 -11.67 3.81
CA MET A 1 3.64 -13.05 3.22
C MET A 1 4.68 -12.99 2.10
N ASN A 2 5.72 -13.79 2.11
CA ASN A 2 6.73 -13.76 1.05
C ASN A 2 6.28 -14.61 -0.13
N THR A 3 6.32 -14.06 -1.34
CA THR A 3 5.92 -14.74 -2.58
C THR A 3 7.11 -14.76 -3.56
N PRO A 4 8.20 -15.50 -3.25
CA PRO A 4 9.42 -15.51 -4.07
C PRO A 4 9.20 -16.09 -5.47
N ASN A 5 8.14 -16.86 -5.67
CA ASN A 5 7.75 -17.49 -6.93
C ASN A 5 6.60 -16.74 -7.64
N ALA A 6 6.46 -15.44 -7.41
CA ALA A 6 5.36 -14.65 -7.99
C ALA A 6 5.29 -14.74 -9.52
N ARG A 7 6.45 -14.76 -10.21
CA ARG A 7 6.51 -14.92 -11.66
C ARG A 7 5.98 -16.28 -12.13
N GLU A 8 6.44 -17.36 -11.51
CA GLU A 8 5.99 -18.72 -11.85
C GLU A 8 4.48 -18.88 -11.61
N MET A 9 3.97 -18.27 -10.54
CA MET A 9 2.53 -18.25 -10.27
C MET A 9 1.76 -17.52 -11.37
N ALA A 10 2.21 -16.34 -11.78
CA ALA A 10 1.58 -15.59 -12.87
C ALA A 10 1.59 -16.40 -14.18
N GLU A 11 2.72 -16.96 -14.55
CA GLU A 11 2.89 -17.81 -15.74
C GLU A 11 2.04 -19.08 -15.70
N SER A 12 1.71 -19.59 -14.52
CA SER A 12 0.80 -20.74 -14.38
C SER A 12 -0.67 -20.39 -14.61
N LEU A 13 -1.03 -19.11 -14.49
CA LEU A 13 -2.40 -18.62 -14.62
C LEU A 13 -2.73 -18.13 -16.03
N THR A 14 -1.73 -17.70 -16.80
CA THR A 14 -1.94 -17.11 -18.12
C THR A 14 -0.68 -17.15 -18.96
N ASP A 15 -0.86 -17.33 -20.29
CA ASP A 15 0.18 -17.19 -21.31
C ASP A 15 0.34 -15.76 -21.83
N LEU A 16 -0.46 -14.80 -21.31
CA LEU A 16 -0.39 -13.40 -21.71
C LEU A 16 0.91 -12.76 -21.20
N PRO A 17 1.45 -11.78 -21.94
CA PRO A 17 2.55 -10.96 -21.43
C PRO A 17 2.16 -10.32 -20.09
N HIS A 18 3.08 -10.32 -19.15
CA HIS A 18 2.85 -9.73 -17.83
C HIS A 18 4.00 -8.80 -17.43
N ILE A 19 3.66 -7.81 -16.64
CA ILE A 19 4.57 -6.86 -16.01
C ILE A 19 4.41 -6.94 -14.50
N LEU A 20 5.44 -6.53 -13.77
CA LEU A 20 5.36 -6.39 -12.33
C LEU A 20 5.21 -4.91 -11.96
N ILE A 21 4.23 -4.61 -11.10
CA ILE A 21 4.06 -3.30 -10.48
C ILE A 21 4.05 -3.49 -8.97
N ASN A 22 4.93 -2.81 -8.24
CA ASN A 22 4.90 -2.77 -6.80
C ASN A 22 4.16 -1.51 -6.31
N THR A 23 3.21 -1.70 -5.42
CA THR A 23 2.54 -0.57 -4.74
C THR A 23 3.47 0.15 -3.78
N HIS A 24 4.40 -0.57 -3.16
CA HIS A 24 5.44 -0.06 -2.27
C HIS A 24 6.54 -1.11 -2.07
N ALA A 25 7.58 -0.79 -1.29
CA ALA A 25 8.80 -1.58 -1.20
C ALA A 25 9.02 -2.28 0.15
N ASP A 26 7.98 -2.58 0.91
CA ASP A 26 8.12 -3.41 2.10
C ASP A 26 8.51 -4.84 1.70
N GLN A 27 9.23 -5.51 2.58
CA GLN A 27 9.92 -6.77 2.27
C GLN A 27 8.97 -7.87 1.75
N ASP A 28 7.78 -7.95 2.27
CA ASP A 28 6.78 -8.95 1.88
C ASP A 28 6.13 -8.65 0.51
N HIS A 29 6.24 -7.41 0.02
CA HIS A 29 5.73 -7.01 -1.30
C HIS A 29 6.77 -7.14 -2.42
N ILE A 30 8.06 -7.15 -2.08
CA ILE A 30 9.15 -7.18 -3.08
C ILE A 30 9.86 -8.54 -3.16
N SER A 31 9.45 -9.53 -2.38
CA SER A 31 10.12 -10.83 -2.31
C SER A 31 10.18 -11.60 -3.63
N GLY A 32 9.24 -11.32 -4.55
CA GLY A 32 9.19 -11.90 -5.90
C GLY A 32 9.94 -11.11 -6.97
N ASN A 33 10.43 -9.91 -6.67
CA ASN A 33 11.05 -9.01 -7.65
C ASN A 33 12.31 -9.60 -8.29
N GLY A 34 13.03 -10.47 -7.58
CA GLY A 34 14.26 -11.09 -8.10
C GLY A 34 14.09 -11.93 -9.38
N ALA A 35 12.85 -12.29 -9.74
CA ALA A 35 12.53 -12.98 -10.99
C ALA A 35 12.34 -12.04 -12.19
N PHE A 36 12.39 -10.71 -11.97
CA PHE A 36 12.20 -9.69 -13.00
C PHE A 36 13.44 -8.82 -13.11
N GLU A 37 13.91 -8.56 -14.33
CA GLU A 37 15.04 -7.64 -14.58
C GLU A 37 14.66 -6.19 -14.31
N GLU A 38 13.40 -5.86 -14.62
CA GLU A 38 12.81 -4.54 -14.42
C GLU A 38 11.33 -4.65 -13.99
N PHE A 39 10.88 -3.66 -13.26
CA PHE A 39 9.51 -3.58 -12.75
C PHE A 39 9.14 -2.13 -12.45
N TYR A 40 7.85 -1.87 -12.39
CA TYR A 40 7.32 -0.55 -12.11
C TYR A 40 7.17 -0.30 -10.61
N MET A 41 7.58 0.89 -10.16
CA MET A 41 7.42 1.33 -8.77
C MET A 41 7.64 2.85 -8.69
N SER A 42 7.11 3.51 -7.64
CA SER A 42 7.45 4.90 -7.36
C SER A 42 8.95 5.08 -7.09
N PRO A 43 9.62 6.07 -7.68
CA PRO A 43 11.01 6.38 -7.36
C PRO A 43 11.25 6.71 -5.89
N ALA A 44 10.23 7.21 -5.18
CA ALA A 44 10.30 7.51 -3.75
C ALA A 44 10.49 6.26 -2.88
N GLU A 45 10.24 5.06 -3.43
CA GLU A 45 10.48 3.78 -2.76
C GLU A 45 11.93 3.27 -2.93
N GLU A 46 12.75 3.86 -3.78
CA GLU A 46 14.06 3.29 -4.11
C GLU A 46 14.92 3.05 -2.87
N GLU A 47 14.97 4.00 -1.93
CA GLU A 47 15.74 3.83 -0.70
C GLU A 47 15.22 2.65 0.13
N ASN A 48 13.90 2.56 0.37
CA ASN A 48 13.27 1.46 1.08
C ASN A 48 13.55 0.13 0.37
N TYR A 49 13.38 0.09 -0.94
CA TYR A 49 13.63 -1.09 -1.77
C TYR A 49 15.06 -1.61 -1.63
N ARG A 50 16.06 -0.71 -1.76
CA ARG A 50 17.48 -1.10 -1.66
C ARG A 50 17.86 -1.55 -0.25
N GLN A 51 17.32 -0.92 0.80
CA GLN A 51 17.53 -1.33 2.19
C GLN A 51 16.95 -2.72 2.48
N ASN A 52 15.84 -3.08 1.84
CA ASN A 52 15.25 -4.42 1.92
C ASN A 52 15.92 -5.45 0.98
N GLY A 53 17.10 -5.13 0.44
CA GLY A 53 17.90 -6.04 -0.40
C GLY A 53 17.44 -6.13 -1.85
N GLY A 54 16.54 -5.26 -2.28
CA GLY A 54 15.99 -5.23 -3.63
C GLY A 54 17.03 -4.97 -4.70
N LYS A 55 16.91 -5.70 -5.81
CA LYS A 55 17.77 -5.63 -7.00
C LYS A 55 16.91 -5.43 -8.24
N GLY A 56 17.54 -5.16 -9.37
CA GLY A 56 16.84 -4.90 -10.63
C GLY A 56 16.60 -3.43 -10.90
N ARG A 57 16.02 -3.13 -12.05
CA ARG A 57 15.79 -1.78 -12.55
C ARG A 57 14.37 -1.33 -12.25
N ILE A 58 14.26 -0.21 -11.54
CA ILE A 58 12.96 0.43 -11.30
C ILE A 58 12.59 1.24 -12.54
N LEU A 59 11.43 0.94 -13.10
CA LEU A 59 10.73 1.79 -14.07
C LEU A 59 9.83 2.75 -13.28
N PRO A 60 10.07 4.06 -13.38
CA PRO A 60 9.39 5.01 -12.51
C PRO A 60 7.90 5.12 -12.82
N LEU A 61 7.07 5.12 -11.76
CA LEU A 61 5.67 5.49 -11.78
C LEU A 61 5.42 6.69 -10.87
N LYS A 62 4.48 7.52 -11.25
CA LYS A 62 4.05 8.71 -10.51
C LYS A 62 2.57 8.97 -10.70
N GLU A 63 2.03 9.85 -9.91
CA GLU A 63 0.66 10.36 -10.02
C GLU A 63 0.26 10.67 -11.46
N GLY A 64 -0.87 10.13 -11.90
CA GLY A 64 -1.46 10.37 -13.21
C GLY A 64 -0.88 9.52 -14.35
N ASP A 65 0.16 8.73 -14.13
CA ASP A 65 0.64 7.78 -15.13
C ASP A 65 -0.43 6.72 -15.40
N VAL A 66 -0.46 6.22 -16.64
CA VAL A 66 -1.40 5.18 -17.07
C VAL A 66 -0.63 4.00 -17.65
N ILE A 67 -0.90 2.82 -17.11
CA ILE A 67 -0.44 1.54 -17.68
C ILE A 67 -1.60 0.91 -18.44
N ASP A 68 -1.51 0.82 -19.74
CA ASP A 68 -2.55 0.17 -20.55
C ASP A 68 -2.23 -1.31 -20.75
N LEU A 69 -3.15 -2.17 -20.32
CA LEU A 69 -3.06 -3.62 -20.49
C LEU A 69 -3.75 -4.14 -21.77
N GLY A 70 -4.00 -3.25 -22.73
CA GLY A 70 -4.78 -3.54 -23.94
C GLY A 70 -6.27 -3.23 -23.72
N ASP A 71 -6.66 -2.00 -24.06
CA ASP A 71 -8.02 -1.46 -23.80
C ASP A 71 -8.46 -1.48 -22.32
N ARG A 72 -7.48 -1.62 -21.41
CA ARG A 72 -7.70 -1.61 -19.96
C ARG A 72 -6.66 -0.71 -19.29
N PRO A 73 -6.90 0.60 -19.28
CA PRO A 73 -6.00 1.55 -18.64
C PRO A 73 -6.07 1.45 -17.11
N LEU A 74 -4.92 1.35 -16.49
CA LEU A 74 -4.72 1.39 -15.04
C LEU A 74 -4.13 2.75 -14.67
N LEU A 75 -4.88 3.57 -13.94
CA LEU A 75 -4.42 4.88 -13.47
C LEU A 75 -3.62 4.74 -12.18
N ILE A 76 -2.46 5.37 -12.12
CA ILE A 76 -1.61 5.42 -10.94
C ILE A 76 -1.96 6.64 -10.09
N ILE A 77 -2.12 6.42 -8.78
CA ILE A 77 -2.45 7.44 -7.79
C ILE A 77 -1.42 7.37 -6.66
N ASP A 78 -0.76 8.49 -6.36
CA ASP A 78 0.19 8.57 -5.25
C ASP A 78 -0.57 8.63 -3.91
N ILE A 79 -0.25 7.72 -3.01
CA ILE A 79 -0.86 7.64 -1.67
C ILE A 79 0.21 7.47 -0.57
N PRO A 80 1.22 8.38 -0.51
CA PRO A 80 2.29 8.27 0.46
C PRO A 80 1.81 8.35 1.90
N GLY A 81 2.59 7.76 2.83
CA GLY A 81 2.31 7.81 4.25
C GLY A 81 2.56 6.49 4.94
N HIS A 82 2.00 5.39 4.42
CA HIS A 82 2.44 4.04 4.81
C HIS A 82 3.91 3.85 4.41
N THR A 83 4.26 4.16 3.18
CA THR A 83 5.65 4.38 2.73
C THR A 83 5.74 5.68 1.92
N PRO A 84 6.97 6.20 1.64
CA PRO A 84 7.14 7.47 0.93
C PRO A 84 6.59 7.47 -0.50
N GLY A 85 6.58 6.31 -1.14
CA GLY A 85 6.14 6.15 -2.52
C GLY A 85 5.00 5.14 -2.68
N SER A 86 4.19 4.93 -1.64
CA SER A 86 2.98 4.09 -1.76
C SER A 86 2.10 4.57 -2.89
N LEU A 87 1.68 3.63 -3.74
CA LEU A 87 0.80 3.85 -4.89
C LEU A 87 -0.52 3.09 -4.71
N ALA A 88 -1.60 3.67 -5.21
CA ALA A 88 -2.79 2.92 -5.57
C ALA A 88 -2.90 2.80 -7.09
N ILE A 89 -3.55 1.74 -7.55
CA ILE A 89 -3.79 1.45 -8.96
C ILE A 89 -5.29 1.38 -9.16
N LEU A 90 -5.83 2.31 -9.94
CA LEU A 90 -7.26 2.37 -10.23
C LEU A 90 -7.56 1.72 -11.58
N ASP A 91 -8.38 0.69 -11.54
CA ASP A 91 -8.99 0.05 -12.69
C ASP A 91 -10.46 0.47 -12.80
N GLU A 92 -10.73 1.47 -13.62
CA GLU A 92 -12.10 1.97 -13.80
C GLU A 92 -12.99 1.01 -14.56
N ASN A 93 -12.42 0.17 -15.43
CA ASN A 93 -13.20 -0.80 -16.22
C ASN A 93 -13.85 -1.86 -15.31
N TYR A 94 -13.17 -2.23 -14.25
CA TYR A 94 -13.64 -3.21 -13.26
C TYR A 94 -14.08 -2.58 -11.94
N LYS A 95 -14.01 -1.25 -11.82
CA LYS A 95 -14.37 -0.53 -10.60
C LYS A 95 -13.58 -0.99 -9.37
N VAL A 96 -12.28 -1.22 -9.53
CA VAL A 96 -11.38 -1.72 -8.49
C VAL A 96 -10.26 -0.72 -8.21
N LEU A 97 -9.97 -0.49 -6.94
CA LEU A 97 -8.78 0.19 -6.46
C LEU A 97 -7.86 -0.83 -5.78
N ILE A 98 -6.66 -1.05 -6.32
CA ILE A 98 -5.60 -1.83 -5.66
C ILE A 98 -4.80 -0.85 -4.80
N SER A 99 -4.84 -0.99 -3.48
CA SER A 99 -4.35 0.04 -2.55
C SER A 99 -3.09 -0.34 -1.77
N GLY A 100 -2.50 -1.49 -2.05
CA GLY A 100 -1.40 -1.99 -1.22
C GLY A 100 -1.81 -2.11 0.25
N ASP A 101 -1.02 -1.54 1.15
CA ASP A 101 -1.24 -1.56 2.59
C ASP A 101 -1.87 -0.27 3.13
N THR A 102 -2.15 0.68 2.24
CA THR A 102 -2.60 2.01 2.66
C THR A 102 -4.10 2.04 3.01
N VAL A 103 -4.96 1.38 2.22
CA VAL A 103 -6.40 1.28 2.50
C VAL A 103 -6.75 -0.17 2.78
N SER A 104 -6.88 -0.52 4.06
CA SER A 104 -7.09 -1.89 4.52
C SER A 104 -7.90 -1.91 5.82
N ASP A 105 -8.59 -3.00 6.08
CA ASP A 105 -9.24 -3.31 7.35
C ASP A 105 -8.35 -4.12 8.31
N SER A 106 -7.08 -4.31 7.94
CA SER A 106 -6.05 -4.93 8.78
C SER A 106 -5.35 -3.91 9.68
N ASN A 107 -4.24 -4.32 10.31
CA ASN A 107 -3.36 -3.42 11.03
C ASN A 107 -2.47 -2.64 10.05
N ILE A 108 -2.61 -1.33 10.01
CA ILE A 108 -1.80 -0.44 9.20
C ILE A 108 -0.52 -0.12 9.96
N PHE A 109 0.62 -0.42 9.36
CA PHE A 109 1.93 -0.20 9.95
C PHE A 109 2.34 1.27 9.76
N MET A 110 2.41 1.99 10.87
CA MET A 110 2.76 3.41 10.96
C MET A 110 3.95 3.65 11.91
N PHE A 111 4.84 2.65 12.03
CA PHE A 111 6.10 2.74 12.78
C PHE A 111 7.29 2.42 11.88
N GLY A 112 8.45 2.95 12.23
CA GLY A 112 9.66 2.83 11.45
C GLY A 112 9.92 4.04 10.55
N ARG A 113 11.13 4.08 10.01
CA ARG A 113 11.72 5.27 9.36
C ARG A 113 10.88 5.87 8.23
N PHE A 114 10.15 5.04 7.50
CA PHE A 114 9.48 5.46 6.26
C PHE A 114 8.00 5.78 6.45
N ARG A 115 7.50 5.78 7.68
CA ARG A 115 6.07 5.99 8.00
C ARG A 115 5.79 7.44 8.35
N ASN A 116 4.66 7.97 7.89
CA ASN A 116 4.26 9.34 8.16
C ASN A 116 2.72 9.45 8.22
N ILE A 117 2.20 9.63 9.43
CA ILE A 117 0.75 9.68 9.65
C ILE A 117 0.10 10.93 9.04
N ASP A 118 0.82 12.04 8.94
CA ASP A 118 0.31 13.26 8.32
C ASP A 118 0.11 13.07 6.83
N ARG A 119 1.12 12.51 6.16
CA ARG A 119 1.03 12.16 4.74
C ARG A 119 -0.03 11.11 4.49
N TYR A 120 -0.18 10.13 5.37
CA TYR A 120 -1.24 9.13 5.29
C TYR A 120 -2.63 9.78 5.27
N ILE A 121 -2.90 10.71 6.21
CA ILE A 121 -4.16 11.43 6.28
C ILE A 121 -4.39 12.28 5.01
N GLU A 122 -3.35 12.95 4.51
CA GLU A 122 -3.41 13.73 3.27
C GLU A 122 -3.75 12.84 2.07
N SER A 123 -3.09 11.68 1.95
CA SER A 123 -3.33 10.70 0.88
C SER A 123 -4.74 10.13 0.92
N MET A 124 -5.26 9.84 2.12
CA MET A 124 -6.64 9.37 2.26
C MET A 124 -7.66 10.44 1.83
N ARG A 125 -7.35 11.73 2.05
CA ARG A 125 -8.19 12.83 1.56
C ARG A 125 -8.06 13.02 0.06
N HIS A 126 -6.87 12.88 -0.50
CA HIS A 126 -6.63 12.92 -1.93
C HIS A 126 -7.42 11.84 -2.68
N LEU A 127 -7.45 10.61 -2.14
CA LEU A 127 -8.26 9.53 -2.71
C LEU A 127 -9.76 9.85 -2.82
N ALA A 128 -10.28 10.84 -2.07
CA ALA A 128 -11.67 11.29 -2.22
C ALA A 128 -11.98 11.88 -3.61
N GLU A 129 -10.97 12.37 -4.32
CA GLU A 129 -11.13 12.89 -5.69
C GLU A 129 -11.52 11.80 -6.69
N TYR A 130 -11.31 10.55 -6.31
CA TYR A 130 -11.60 9.34 -7.10
C TYR A 130 -12.86 8.60 -6.63
N ASP A 131 -13.62 9.15 -5.66
CA ASP A 131 -14.86 8.55 -5.19
C ASP A 131 -15.87 8.34 -6.33
N GLY A 132 -16.53 7.18 -6.33
CA GLY A 132 -17.46 6.77 -7.39
C GLY A 132 -16.78 6.21 -8.65
N ARG A 133 -15.45 6.25 -8.74
CA ARG A 133 -14.70 5.61 -9.82
C ARG A 133 -14.36 4.16 -9.53
N TYR A 134 -14.51 3.71 -8.27
CA TYR A 134 -14.34 2.32 -7.85
C TYR A 134 -15.41 1.94 -6.82
N ASP A 135 -15.76 0.67 -6.79
CA ASP A 135 -16.76 0.10 -5.88
C ASP A 135 -16.13 -0.88 -4.88
N GLU A 136 -14.90 -1.33 -5.16
CA GLU A 136 -14.16 -2.30 -4.36
C GLU A 136 -12.70 -1.86 -4.17
N VAL A 137 -12.15 -2.16 -2.98
CA VAL A 137 -10.72 -1.94 -2.69
C VAL A 137 -10.04 -3.29 -2.48
N TYR A 138 -8.97 -3.55 -3.22
CA TYR A 138 -8.14 -4.73 -3.09
C TYR A 138 -6.87 -4.35 -2.33
N ALA A 139 -6.93 -4.62 -1.03
CA ALA A 139 -5.79 -4.45 -0.13
C ALA A 139 -4.88 -5.70 -0.18
N MET A 140 -3.60 -5.54 0.19
CA MET A 140 -2.68 -6.68 0.26
C MET A 140 -2.79 -7.43 1.59
N HIS A 141 -3.34 -6.80 2.63
CA HIS A 141 -3.63 -7.40 3.93
C HIS A 141 -5.08 -7.14 4.33
N GLY A 142 -5.70 -8.09 5.06
CA GLY A 142 -7.09 -8.00 5.49
C GLY A 142 -8.06 -8.65 4.54
N SER A 143 -9.26 -8.11 4.46
CA SER A 143 -10.33 -8.59 3.57
C SER A 143 -10.07 -8.20 2.12
N ILE A 144 -10.52 -9.03 1.18
CA ILE A 144 -10.53 -8.75 -0.26
C ILE A 144 -11.90 -9.15 -0.80
N PRO A 145 -12.70 -8.22 -1.30
CA PRO A 145 -12.50 -6.76 -1.28
C PRO A 145 -12.83 -6.12 0.06
N VAL A 146 -12.24 -4.96 0.32
CA VAL A 146 -12.66 -4.00 1.36
C VAL A 146 -13.61 -2.99 0.70
N LYS A 147 -14.59 -2.48 1.45
CA LYS A 147 -15.50 -1.45 0.94
C LYS A 147 -14.87 -0.07 0.98
N PRO A 148 -15.12 0.79 -0.02
CA PRO A 148 -14.53 2.13 -0.09
C PRO A 148 -14.81 3.04 1.10
N ASP A 149 -15.95 2.88 1.78
CA ASP A 149 -16.35 3.68 2.95
C ASP A 149 -15.39 3.55 4.16
N ILE A 150 -14.49 2.55 4.15
CA ILE A 150 -13.45 2.42 5.19
C ILE A 150 -12.49 3.61 5.17
N ARG A 151 -12.27 4.26 4.02
CA ARG A 151 -11.34 5.38 3.87
C ARG A 151 -11.62 6.50 4.88
N GLU A 152 -12.88 6.91 5.03
CA GLU A 152 -13.26 7.98 5.98
C GLU A 152 -12.99 7.57 7.43
N LYS A 153 -13.26 6.32 7.77
CA LYS A 153 -12.99 5.76 9.10
C LYS A 153 -11.49 5.72 9.39
N LEU A 154 -10.66 5.38 8.38
CA LEU A 154 -9.21 5.39 8.48
C LEU A 154 -8.67 6.82 8.70
N ILE A 155 -9.23 7.83 8.02
CA ILE A 155 -8.91 9.25 8.27
C ILE A 155 -9.23 9.63 9.72
N GLU A 156 -10.41 9.25 10.20
CA GLU A 156 -10.83 9.54 11.58
C GLU A 156 -9.86 8.89 12.58
N GLY A 157 -9.58 7.61 12.46
CA GLY A 157 -8.67 6.87 13.36
C GLY A 157 -7.26 7.46 13.36
N ALA A 158 -6.67 7.68 12.19
CA ALA A 158 -5.36 8.29 12.06
C ALA A 158 -5.32 9.72 12.67
N THR A 159 -6.40 10.49 12.50
CA THR A 159 -6.53 11.83 13.08
C THR A 159 -6.62 11.78 14.61
N GLN A 160 -7.39 10.84 15.19
CA GLN A 160 -7.45 10.64 16.64
C GLN A 160 -6.09 10.25 17.22
N ILE A 161 -5.33 9.41 16.53
CA ILE A 161 -3.96 9.04 16.92
C ILE A 161 -3.04 10.25 16.90
N LYS A 162 -3.02 10.98 15.79
CA LYS A 162 -2.18 12.17 15.60
C LYS A 162 -2.36 13.21 16.70
N TYR A 163 -3.60 13.44 17.14
CA TYR A 163 -3.93 14.45 18.16
C TYR A 163 -4.02 13.88 19.59
N GLY A 164 -3.63 12.60 19.80
CA GLY A 164 -3.63 11.99 21.13
C GLY A 164 -5.01 11.73 21.71
N ALA A 165 -6.05 11.70 20.88
CA ALA A 165 -7.42 11.40 21.31
C ALA A 165 -7.71 9.89 21.40
N ALA A 166 -6.87 9.05 20.76
CA ALA A 166 -6.94 7.59 20.88
C ALA A 166 -5.90 7.09 21.88
N THR A 167 -6.21 5.95 22.55
CA THR A 167 -5.28 5.28 23.46
C THR A 167 -4.74 4.01 22.82
N GLY A 168 -3.42 3.92 22.68
CA GLY A 168 -2.72 2.74 22.18
C GLY A 168 -2.36 1.77 23.30
N THR A 169 -2.34 0.49 22.98
CA THR A 169 -1.85 -0.57 23.85
C THR A 169 -0.43 -0.96 23.38
N LYS A 170 0.51 -1.00 24.33
CA LYS A 170 1.88 -1.41 24.05
C LYS A 170 1.94 -2.88 23.65
N VAL A 171 2.54 -3.19 22.52
CA VAL A 171 2.75 -4.54 21.99
C VAL A 171 4.18 -4.69 21.45
N ASP A 172 4.67 -5.92 21.38
CA ASP A 172 5.91 -6.23 20.65
C ASP A 172 5.56 -6.56 19.19
N MET A 173 6.26 -5.93 18.25
CA MET A 173 6.14 -6.21 16.83
C MET A 173 7.54 -6.32 16.22
N PHE A 174 7.93 -7.53 15.85
CA PHE A 174 9.27 -7.86 15.32
C PHE A 174 10.43 -7.37 16.20
N GLY A 175 10.26 -7.47 17.54
CA GLY A 175 11.25 -7.03 18.53
C GLY A 175 11.25 -5.51 18.78
N ASN A 176 10.31 -4.76 18.21
CA ASN A 176 10.09 -3.35 18.48
C ASN A 176 8.89 -3.16 19.42
N SER A 177 9.04 -2.29 20.43
CA SER A 177 7.92 -1.86 21.26
C SER A 177 7.14 -0.80 20.50
N VAL A 178 5.89 -1.11 20.16
CA VAL A 178 4.99 -0.21 19.39
C VAL A 178 3.65 -0.06 20.11
N LEU A 179 2.89 0.96 19.73
CA LEU A 179 1.52 1.18 20.21
C LEU A 179 0.52 0.68 19.18
N LEU A 180 -0.30 -0.28 19.58
CA LEU A 180 -1.43 -0.74 18.79
C LEU A 180 -2.69 0.05 19.18
N TYR A 181 -3.20 0.82 18.24
CA TYR A 181 -4.49 1.49 18.32
C TYR A 181 -5.53 0.63 17.59
N LYS A 182 -6.53 0.15 18.34
CA LYS A 182 -7.61 -0.68 17.77
C LYS A 182 -8.87 0.12 17.59
N PHE A 183 -9.40 0.09 16.36
CA PHE A 183 -10.73 0.59 16.02
C PHE A 183 -11.60 -0.57 15.51
N PRO A 184 -12.94 -0.43 15.51
CA PRO A 184 -13.84 -1.50 15.04
C PRO A 184 -13.65 -1.94 13.59
N TYR A 185 -12.94 -1.13 12.80
CA TYR A 185 -12.77 -1.30 11.34
C TYR A 185 -11.33 -1.60 10.93
N ALA A 186 -10.33 -1.25 11.72
CA ALA A 186 -8.91 -1.49 11.46
C ALA A 186 -8.05 -1.26 12.72
N GLY A 187 -6.77 -1.59 12.65
CA GLY A 187 -5.79 -1.21 13.64
C GLY A 187 -4.72 -0.27 13.06
N PHE A 188 -3.98 0.42 13.94
CA PHE A 188 -2.76 1.14 13.58
C PHE A 188 -1.65 0.76 14.54
N LEU A 189 -0.51 0.38 13.99
CA LEU A 189 0.72 0.12 14.75
C LEU A 189 1.64 1.33 14.58
N CYS A 190 1.81 2.10 15.63
CA CYS A 190 2.56 3.37 15.59
C CYS A 190 3.79 3.31 16.49
N GLU A 191 4.73 4.25 16.29
CA GLU A 191 5.85 4.41 17.20
C GLU A 191 5.37 4.62 18.64
N ASP A 192 6.06 3.96 19.59
CA ASP A 192 5.95 4.28 21.01
C ASP A 192 6.86 5.52 21.26
N ALA A 193 6.33 6.70 20.91
CA ALA A 193 7.05 7.95 21.16
C ALA A 193 7.23 8.12 22.68
N LYS A 194 8.44 7.88 23.14
CA LYS A 194 8.86 8.14 24.53
C LYS A 194 9.10 9.62 24.78
#